data_15629a28fcbbea9ad0bd7f4e9972a4e5
#
_entry.id   15629a28fcbbea9ad0bd7f4e9972a4e5
#
_cell.length_a   1.000
_cell.length_b   1.000
_cell.length_c   1.000
_cell.angle_alpha   90.00
_cell.angle_beta   90.00
_cell.angle_gamma   90.00
#
_symmetry.space_group_name_H-M   'P 1'
#
loop_
_entity.id
_entity.type
_entity.pdbx_description
1 polymer ?
#
loop_
_entity_poly.entity_id
_entity_poly.type
_entity_poly.pdbx_seq_one_letter_code
_entity_poly.pdbx_strand_id
1 'polypeptide(L)'
;NEFIQAGVAAIHIEDQILSKRCGHVAGKMLIPLEEMAGKIHAAADARKETDPDFVLIARTDSRGAVGGGFDEVLRRAHAYAEAGADVLFADGIRSEEEMSRLVREIPIPWLYNQSSPPHSVSPRLPLPVLQEIGVAMAIYPAATMRPALRAVWDHLTRLRELGIQAAIELDHSLEGHPTEEVF
;
A
#
# COMPACT_ATOMS: atom_id res chain seq x y z
N ASN A 1 15.82 -11.95 6.88
CA ASN A 1 17.08 -11.46 7.47
C ASN A 1 17.72 -10.34 6.62
N GLU A 2 17.81 -10.49 5.28
CA GLU A 2 18.50 -9.51 4.42
C GLU A 2 17.91 -8.09 4.52
N PHE A 3 16.59 -7.94 4.58
CA PHE A 3 15.92 -6.64 4.75
C PHE A 3 16.25 -6.01 6.11
N ILE A 4 16.29 -6.79 7.18
CA ILE A 4 16.68 -6.33 8.51
C ILE A 4 18.13 -5.85 8.49
N GLN A 5 19.03 -6.63 7.91
CA GLN A 5 20.45 -6.27 7.78
C GLN A 5 20.66 -5.01 6.92
N ALA A 6 19.78 -4.75 5.97
CA ALA A 6 19.78 -3.54 5.16
C ALA A 6 19.19 -2.31 5.88
N GLY A 7 18.74 -2.43 7.14
CA GLY A 7 18.15 -1.35 7.93
C GLY A 7 16.71 -1.00 7.56
N VAL A 8 15.98 -1.91 6.90
CA VAL A 8 14.55 -1.73 6.58
C VAL A 8 13.74 -1.94 7.85
N ALA A 9 12.83 -1.00 8.18
CA ALA A 9 12.03 -1.06 9.39
C ALA A 9 10.80 -1.99 9.28
N ALA A 10 10.29 -2.22 8.07
CA ALA A 10 9.09 -3.02 7.82
C ALA A 10 9.07 -3.61 6.42
N ILE A 11 8.44 -4.77 6.26
CA ILE A 11 8.08 -5.32 4.95
C ILE A 11 6.63 -5.78 4.95
N HIS A 12 6.04 -5.90 3.75
CA HIS A 12 4.81 -6.69 3.62
C HIS A 12 5.02 -7.92 2.74
N ILE A 13 4.33 -9.01 3.11
CA ILE A 13 4.25 -10.25 2.35
C ILE A 13 2.83 -10.40 1.84
N GLU A 14 2.67 -10.71 0.56
CA GLU A 14 1.40 -10.75 -0.16
C GLU A 14 1.02 -12.15 -0.58
N ASP A 15 -0.26 -12.51 -0.48
CA ASP A 15 -0.78 -13.86 -0.71
C ASP A 15 -1.13 -14.18 -2.18
N GLN A 16 -0.76 -13.36 -3.15
CA GLN A 16 -0.94 -13.71 -4.56
C GLN A 16 0.09 -14.74 -5.02
N ILE A 17 -0.29 -15.55 -6.02
CA ILE A 17 0.67 -16.42 -6.74
C ILE A 17 1.72 -15.57 -7.46
N LEU A 18 2.84 -16.20 -7.83
CA LEU A 18 3.85 -15.58 -8.70
C LEU A 18 3.19 -15.13 -10.02
N SER A 19 3.66 -14.01 -10.58
CA SER A 19 2.98 -13.25 -11.64
C SER A 19 1.75 -12.50 -11.13
N LYS A 20 1.90 -11.89 -9.97
CA LYS A 20 0.86 -11.09 -9.32
C LYS A 20 0.29 -10.00 -10.21
N ARG A 21 -0.95 -9.61 -9.90
CA ARG A 21 -1.65 -8.46 -10.51
C ARG A 21 -1.82 -7.33 -9.48
N CYS A 22 -2.14 -6.13 -9.97
CA CYS A 22 -2.55 -5.06 -9.08
C CYS A 22 -3.78 -5.48 -8.26
N GLY A 23 -3.79 -5.17 -6.96
CA GLY A 23 -4.88 -5.53 -6.04
C GLY A 23 -6.27 -5.04 -6.43
N HIS A 24 -6.33 -3.98 -7.25
CA HIS A 24 -7.59 -3.41 -7.77
C HIS A 24 -8.05 -4.00 -9.12
N VAL A 25 -7.29 -4.94 -9.70
CA VAL A 25 -7.60 -5.56 -11.00
C VAL A 25 -8.17 -6.96 -10.78
N ALA A 26 -9.13 -7.35 -11.63
CA ALA A 26 -9.75 -8.67 -11.58
C ALA A 26 -8.80 -9.81 -12.02
N GLY A 27 -9.16 -11.05 -11.67
CA GLY A 27 -8.44 -12.27 -12.07
C GLY A 27 -7.18 -12.55 -11.25
N LYS A 28 -7.08 -12.02 -10.04
CA LYS A 28 -6.04 -12.39 -9.08
C LYS A 28 -6.27 -13.84 -8.60
N MET A 29 -5.20 -14.57 -8.43
CA MET A 29 -5.20 -15.89 -7.80
C MET A 29 -4.31 -15.87 -6.57
N LEU A 30 -4.72 -16.61 -5.55
CA LEU A 30 -4.04 -16.63 -4.27
C LEU A 30 -3.37 -17.98 -4.04
N ILE A 31 -2.28 -17.95 -3.28
CA ILE A 31 -1.72 -19.17 -2.69
C ILE A 31 -2.65 -19.71 -1.60
N PRO A 32 -2.58 -21.00 -1.26
CA PRO A 32 -3.32 -21.56 -0.13
C PRO A 32 -3.10 -20.75 1.16
N LEU A 33 -4.14 -20.66 1.99
CA LEU A 33 -4.08 -19.92 3.25
C LEU A 33 -2.93 -20.44 4.14
N GLU A 34 -2.83 -21.75 4.25
CA GLU A 34 -1.86 -22.44 5.10
C GLU A 34 -0.42 -22.15 4.63
N GLU A 35 -0.21 -22.02 3.31
CA GLU A 35 1.08 -21.65 2.74
C GLU A 35 1.46 -20.23 3.14
N MET A 36 0.51 -19.28 3.02
CA MET A 36 0.76 -17.90 3.40
C MET A 36 0.97 -17.74 4.91
N ALA A 37 0.16 -18.39 5.73
CA ALA A 37 0.34 -18.42 7.19
C ALA A 37 1.72 -18.98 7.58
N GLY A 38 2.17 -20.05 6.91
CA GLY A 38 3.51 -20.60 7.09
C GLY A 38 4.64 -19.61 6.74
N LYS A 39 4.47 -18.83 5.66
CA LYS A 39 5.44 -17.78 5.28
C LYS A 39 5.50 -16.66 6.32
N ILE A 40 4.35 -16.24 6.85
CA ILE A 40 4.27 -15.21 7.90
C ILE A 40 4.94 -15.74 9.19
N HIS A 41 4.63 -16.97 9.58
CA HIS A 41 5.21 -17.60 10.77
C HIS A 41 6.75 -17.66 10.67
N ALA A 42 7.27 -18.13 9.55
CA ALA A 42 8.71 -18.18 9.31
C ALA A 42 9.38 -16.80 9.36
N ALA A 43 8.70 -15.76 8.84
CA ALA A 43 9.19 -14.38 8.90
C ALA A 43 9.14 -13.84 10.33
N ALA A 44 8.08 -14.14 11.09
CA ALA A 44 7.93 -13.78 12.49
C ALA A 44 9.01 -14.41 13.39
N ASP A 45 9.36 -15.66 13.14
CA ASP A 45 10.44 -16.34 13.87
C ASP A 45 11.81 -15.73 13.53
N ALA A 46 12.06 -15.48 12.24
CA ALA A 46 13.32 -14.87 11.82
C ALA A 46 13.55 -13.48 12.44
N ARG A 47 12.50 -12.64 12.56
CA ARG A 47 12.63 -11.32 13.18
C ARG A 47 12.89 -11.41 14.69
N LYS A 48 12.25 -12.34 15.40
CA LYS A 48 12.47 -12.55 16.86
C LYS A 48 13.93 -12.79 17.19
N GLU A 49 14.65 -13.45 16.29
CA GLU A 49 16.07 -13.80 16.46
C GLU A 49 17.02 -12.66 16.07
N THR A 50 16.58 -11.76 15.18
CA THR A 50 17.46 -10.74 14.56
C THR A 50 17.14 -9.32 14.96
N ASP A 51 15.88 -8.92 14.90
CA ASP A 51 15.39 -7.58 15.23
C ASP A 51 13.91 -7.65 15.63
N PRO A 52 13.58 -7.74 16.93
CA PRO A 52 12.21 -7.82 17.41
C PRO A 52 11.34 -6.62 17.07
N ASP A 53 11.93 -5.46 16.78
CA ASP A 53 11.22 -4.22 16.44
C ASP A 53 10.85 -4.14 14.94
N PHE A 54 11.37 -5.07 14.11
CA PHE A 54 11.05 -5.14 12.68
C PHE A 54 9.57 -5.48 12.46
N VAL A 55 8.85 -4.62 11.73
CA VAL A 55 7.40 -4.76 11.51
C VAL A 55 7.09 -5.68 10.33
N LEU A 56 6.29 -6.71 10.57
CA LEU A 56 5.81 -7.65 9.56
C LEU A 56 4.35 -7.36 9.20
N ILE A 57 4.11 -6.92 7.97
CA ILE A 57 2.78 -6.63 7.45
C ILE A 57 2.30 -7.81 6.60
N ALA A 58 1.17 -8.40 6.93
CA ALA A 58 0.55 -9.44 6.10
C ALA A 58 -0.52 -8.84 5.19
N ARG A 59 -0.31 -8.97 3.87
CA ARG A 59 -1.23 -8.47 2.86
C ARG A 59 -2.06 -9.60 2.27
N THR A 60 -3.38 -9.37 2.21
CA THR A 60 -4.28 -10.22 1.43
C THR A 60 -4.97 -9.44 0.31
N ASP A 61 -5.01 -10.06 -0.85
CA ASP A 61 -5.74 -9.56 -2.03
C ASP A 61 -7.04 -10.32 -2.28
N SER A 62 -7.51 -11.08 -1.27
CA SER A 62 -8.64 -11.99 -1.38
C SER A 62 -9.97 -11.30 -1.65
N ARG A 63 -10.11 -10.00 -1.31
CA ARG A 63 -11.38 -9.27 -1.54
C ARG A 63 -11.86 -9.32 -2.98
N GLY A 64 -10.95 -9.27 -3.94
CA GLY A 64 -11.25 -9.29 -5.37
C GLY A 64 -10.61 -10.45 -6.14
N ALA A 65 -10.10 -11.46 -5.46
CA ALA A 65 -9.53 -12.65 -6.09
C ALA A 65 -10.58 -13.61 -6.62
N VAL A 66 -10.18 -14.53 -7.50
CA VAL A 66 -11.03 -15.63 -7.95
C VAL A 66 -11.37 -16.52 -6.75
N GLY A 67 -12.66 -16.77 -6.52
CA GLY A 67 -13.14 -17.52 -5.36
C GLY A 67 -13.02 -16.78 -4.03
N GLY A 68 -12.64 -15.49 -4.05
CA GLY A 68 -12.52 -14.66 -2.87
C GLY A 68 -13.83 -13.98 -2.45
N GLY A 69 -13.70 -12.96 -1.63
CA GLY A 69 -14.81 -12.19 -1.07
C GLY A 69 -14.46 -11.62 0.29
N PHE A 70 -15.41 -10.92 0.92
CA PHE A 70 -15.13 -10.30 2.22
C PHE A 70 -14.93 -11.34 3.35
N ASP A 71 -15.68 -12.44 3.33
CA ASP A 71 -15.52 -13.53 4.32
C ASP A 71 -14.14 -14.22 4.19
N GLU A 72 -13.62 -14.32 2.97
CA GLU A 72 -12.26 -14.82 2.75
C GLU A 72 -11.20 -13.84 3.26
N VAL A 73 -11.43 -12.53 3.17
CA VAL A 73 -10.55 -11.53 3.82
C VAL A 73 -10.50 -11.76 5.31
N LEU A 74 -11.65 -11.89 5.97
CA LEU A 74 -11.73 -12.13 7.41
C LEU A 74 -10.99 -13.43 7.81
N ARG A 75 -11.29 -14.51 7.09
CA ARG A 75 -10.65 -15.83 7.36
C ARG A 75 -9.13 -15.76 7.27
N ARG A 76 -8.61 -15.11 6.22
CA ARG A 76 -7.16 -14.95 6.01
C ARG A 76 -6.54 -14.01 7.03
N ALA A 77 -7.18 -12.90 7.30
CA ALA A 77 -6.68 -11.91 8.25
C ALA A 77 -6.54 -12.49 9.67
N HIS A 78 -7.51 -13.29 10.13
CA HIS A 78 -7.40 -14.03 11.40
C HIS A 78 -6.17 -14.94 11.40
N ALA A 79 -6.04 -15.78 10.38
CA ALA A 79 -4.92 -16.73 10.30
C ALA A 79 -3.55 -16.02 10.23
N TYR A 80 -3.49 -14.87 9.57
CA TYR A 80 -2.25 -14.09 9.45
C TYR A 80 -1.86 -13.41 10.77
N ALA A 81 -2.86 -12.91 11.51
CA ALA A 81 -2.66 -12.39 12.87
C ALA A 81 -2.14 -13.50 13.81
N GLU A 82 -2.76 -14.68 13.78
CA GLU A 82 -2.33 -15.84 14.56
C GLU A 82 -0.92 -16.32 14.17
N ALA A 83 -0.55 -16.20 12.88
CA ALA A 83 0.78 -16.56 12.38
C ALA A 83 1.88 -15.56 12.77
N GLY A 84 1.53 -14.44 13.39
CA GLY A 84 2.48 -13.45 13.94
C GLY A 84 2.72 -12.21 13.10
N ALA A 85 1.76 -11.83 12.24
CA ALA A 85 1.77 -10.51 11.61
C ALA A 85 1.52 -9.42 12.67
N ASP A 86 2.22 -8.28 12.54
CA ASP A 86 2.04 -7.11 13.40
C ASP A 86 0.98 -6.16 12.86
N VAL A 87 0.88 -6.11 11.54
CA VAL A 87 -0.06 -5.23 10.82
C VAL A 87 -0.75 -6.05 9.73
N LEU A 88 -2.03 -5.82 9.53
CA LEU A 88 -2.79 -6.42 8.44
C LEU A 88 -3.06 -5.38 7.34
N PHE A 89 -3.04 -5.86 6.10
CA PHE A 89 -3.35 -5.08 4.92
C PHE A 89 -4.28 -5.88 4.00
N ALA A 90 -5.55 -5.47 3.89
CA ALA A 90 -6.49 -6.02 2.92
C ALA A 90 -6.63 -5.05 1.74
N ASP A 91 -6.12 -5.44 0.56
CA ASP A 91 -6.21 -4.59 -0.61
C ASP A 91 -7.55 -4.79 -1.36
N GLY A 92 -8.08 -3.70 -1.91
CA GLY A 92 -9.34 -3.74 -2.65
C GLY A 92 -10.61 -3.79 -1.79
N ILE A 93 -10.57 -3.35 -0.54
CA ILE A 93 -11.75 -3.16 0.34
C ILE A 93 -12.71 -2.17 -0.33
N ARG A 94 -14.01 -2.48 -0.31
CA ARG A 94 -15.00 -1.79 -1.15
C ARG A 94 -15.88 -0.77 -0.43
N SER A 95 -15.85 -0.75 0.89
CA SER A 95 -16.61 0.23 1.66
C SER A 95 -15.96 0.54 3.01
N GLU A 96 -16.42 1.63 3.62
CA GLU A 96 -16.06 2.03 4.97
C GLU A 96 -16.53 0.99 5.99
N GLU A 97 -17.71 0.40 5.80
CA GLU A 97 -18.28 -0.63 6.67
C GLU A 97 -17.42 -1.90 6.67
N GLU A 98 -16.90 -2.31 5.50
CA GLU A 98 -15.97 -3.43 5.41
C GLU A 98 -14.72 -3.14 6.25
N MET A 99 -14.12 -1.95 6.11
CA MET A 99 -12.91 -1.59 6.87
C MET A 99 -13.19 -1.52 8.38
N SER A 100 -14.30 -0.88 8.77
CA SER A 100 -14.73 -0.79 10.17
C SER A 100 -14.95 -2.17 10.79
N ARG A 101 -15.48 -3.10 10.01
CA ARG A 101 -15.68 -4.47 10.45
C ARG A 101 -14.36 -5.22 10.68
N LEU A 102 -13.39 -5.08 9.77
CA LEU A 102 -12.06 -5.67 9.90
C LEU A 102 -11.35 -5.21 11.18
N VAL A 103 -11.30 -3.89 11.39
CA VAL A 103 -10.65 -3.30 12.58
C VAL A 103 -11.31 -3.77 13.87
N ARG A 104 -12.65 -3.86 13.90
CA ARG A 104 -13.39 -4.30 15.08
C ARG A 104 -13.23 -5.79 15.39
N GLU A 105 -13.22 -6.65 14.36
CA GLU A 105 -13.18 -8.10 14.54
C GLU A 105 -11.77 -8.63 14.77
N ILE A 106 -10.75 -7.94 14.25
CA ILE A 106 -9.35 -8.36 14.37
C ILE A 106 -8.52 -7.21 14.95
N PRO A 107 -8.32 -7.20 16.28
CA PRO A 107 -7.77 -6.06 17.02
C PRO A 107 -6.23 -5.99 16.98
N ILE A 108 -5.66 -6.02 15.77
CA ILE A 108 -4.27 -5.64 15.52
C ILE A 108 -4.24 -4.46 14.54
N PRO A 109 -3.12 -3.72 14.43
CA PRO A 109 -3.02 -2.58 13.52
C PRO A 109 -3.38 -2.91 12.08
N TRP A 110 -4.11 -2.01 11.41
CA TRP A 110 -4.49 -2.12 10.01
C TRP A 110 -3.90 -1.02 9.16
N LEU A 111 -3.46 -1.41 7.96
CA LEU A 111 -3.02 -0.51 6.90
C LEU A 111 -4.12 -0.37 5.85
N TYR A 112 -4.45 0.87 5.48
CA TYR A 112 -5.39 1.20 4.42
C TYR A 112 -4.70 1.79 3.20
N ASN A 113 -5.09 1.34 1.99
CA ASN A 113 -4.56 1.82 0.73
C ASN A 113 -5.49 2.90 0.13
N GLN A 114 -5.04 4.17 0.17
CA GLN A 114 -5.69 5.31 -0.49
C GLN A 114 -5.39 5.32 -2.00
N SER A 115 -5.70 4.21 -2.66
CA SER A 115 -5.44 4.04 -4.08
C SER A 115 -6.17 5.07 -4.94
N SER A 116 -5.60 5.38 -6.10
CA SER A 116 -6.10 6.45 -6.97
C SER A 116 -6.81 5.90 -8.20
N PRO A 117 -7.91 6.55 -8.68
CA PRO A 117 -8.51 6.25 -9.97
C PRO A 117 -7.47 6.26 -11.12
N PRO A 118 -7.75 5.62 -12.27
CA PRO A 118 -9.06 5.06 -12.66
C PRO A 118 -9.33 3.63 -12.19
N HIS A 119 -8.36 2.91 -11.62
CA HIS A 119 -8.51 1.48 -11.35
C HIS A 119 -8.82 1.14 -9.89
N SER A 120 -8.87 2.13 -8.99
CA SER A 120 -9.21 1.87 -7.60
C SER A 120 -10.64 1.38 -7.44
N VAL A 121 -10.80 0.25 -6.73
CA VAL A 121 -12.11 -0.26 -6.30
C VAL A 121 -12.41 0.13 -4.84
N SER A 122 -11.41 0.63 -4.12
CA SER A 122 -11.55 1.08 -2.74
C SER A 122 -12.00 2.54 -2.69
N PRO A 123 -12.89 2.93 -1.77
CA PRO A 123 -13.22 4.33 -1.55
C PRO A 123 -12.00 5.11 -1.06
N ARG A 124 -11.98 6.41 -1.34
CA ARG A 124 -11.04 7.33 -0.71
C ARG A 124 -11.67 7.86 0.56
N LEU A 125 -11.10 7.49 1.69
CA LEU A 125 -11.61 7.89 3.00
C LEU A 125 -10.76 9.04 3.56
N PRO A 126 -11.38 10.15 4.02
CA PRO A 126 -10.66 11.20 4.72
C PRO A 126 -9.89 10.67 5.95
N LEU A 127 -8.75 11.26 6.27
CA LEU A 127 -7.96 10.84 7.44
C LEU A 127 -8.76 10.81 8.76
N PRO A 128 -9.63 11.79 9.05
CA PRO A 128 -10.47 11.72 10.26
C PRO A 128 -11.38 10.49 10.30
N VAL A 129 -11.92 10.07 9.15
CA VAL A 129 -12.75 8.85 9.04
C VAL A 129 -11.91 7.61 9.31
N LEU A 130 -10.71 7.52 8.71
CA LEU A 130 -9.80 6.40 8.97
C LEU A 130 -9.40 6.33 10.45
N GLN A 131 -9.17 7.48 11.08
CA GLN A 131 -8.86 7.57 12.50
C GLN A 131 -10.04 7.12 13.37
N GLU A 132 -11.28 7.53 13.05
CA GLU A 132 -12.49 7.11 13.73
C GLU A 132 -12.73 5.60 13.63
N ILE A 133 -12.47 5.01 12.46
CA ILE A 133 -12.49 3.54 12.25
C ILE A 133 -11.43 2.83 13.10
N GLY A 134 -10.31 3.49 13.41
CA GLY A 134 -9.17 2.91 14.13
C GLY A 134 -8.10 2.32 13.20
N VAL A 135 -8.03 2.78 11.95
CA VAL A 135 -6.93 2.43 11.03
C VAL A 135 -5.63 3.06 11.50
N ALA A 136 -4.58 2.26 11.63
CA ALA A 136 -3.29 2.70 12.17
C ALA A 136 -2.39 3.35 11.12
N MET A 137 -2.48 2.94 9.86
CA MET A 137 -1.59 3.37 8.77
C MET A 137 -2.38 3.61 7.49
N ALA A 138 -1.99 4.62 6.71
CA ALA A 138 -2.53 4.86 5.37
C ALA A 138 -1.39 5.06 4.37
N ILE A 139 -1.47 4.37 3.22
CA ILE A 139 -0.53 4.55 2.11
C ILE A 139 -1.18 5.26 0.94
N TYR A 140 -0.38 6.05 0.23
CA TYR A 140 -0.79 6.87 -0.92
C TYR A 140 0.11 6.55 -2.12
N PRO A 141 -0.09 5.40 -2.80
CA PRO A 141 0.87 4.85 -3.75
C PRO A 141 1.15 5.72 -4.97
N ALA A 142 0.31 6.70 -5.28
CA ALA A 142 0.49 7.57 -6.43
C ALA A 142 0.60 9.06 -6.06
N ALA A 143 0.81 9.38 -4.78
CA ALA A 143 0.80 10.75 -4.29
C ALA A 143 1.94 11.61 -4.83
N THR A 144 3.09 11.03 -5.10
CA THR A 144 4.27 11.73 -5.66
C THR A 144 4.36 11.57 -7.17
N MET A 145 4.16 10.37 -7.68
CA MET A 145 4.32 10.06 -9.10
C MET A 145 3.34 10.84 -10.00
N ARG A 146 2.06 10.90 -9.65
CA ARG A 146 1.06 11.57 -10.50
C ARG A 146 1.27 13.07 -10.64
N PRO A 147 1.50 13.86 -9.57
CA PRO A 147 1.82 15.26 -9.70
C PRO A 147 3.13 15.48 -10.46
N ALA A 148 4.16 14.65 -10.24
CA ALA A 148 5.41 14.75 -11.01
C ALA A 148 5.18 14.52 -12.50
N LEU A 149 4.47 13.46 -12.89
CA LEU A 149 4.12 13.21 -14.29
C LEU A 149 3.29 14.34 -14.91
N ARG A 150 2.36 14.92 -14.15
CA ARG A 150 1.57 16.07 -14.61
C ARG A 150 2.45 17.29 -14.83
N ALA A 151 3.33 17.62 -13.90
CA ALA A 151 4.24 18.76 -14.03
C ALA A 151 5.18 18.59 -15.22
N VAL A 152 5.76 17.40 -15.41
CA VAL A 152 6.60 17.09 -16.57
C VAL A 152 5.82 17.24 -17.89
N TRP A 153 4.61 16.68 -17.95
CA TRP A 153 3.76 16.80 -19.14
C TRP A 153 3.44 18.25 -19.49
N ASP A 154 3.03 19.03 -18.50
CA ASP A 154 2.67 20.44 -18.71
C ASP A 154 3.88 21.24 -19.16
N HIS A 155 5.05 21.02 -18.56
CA HIS A 155 6.29 21.69 -18.95
C HIS A 155 6.72 21.33 -20.37
N LEU A 156 6.73 20.04 -20.74
CA LEU A 156 7.08 19.61 -22.10
C LEU A 156 6.10 20.14 -23.16
N THR A 157 4.83 20.27 -22.82
CA THR A 157 3.84 20.89 -23.70
C THR A 157 4.17 22.36 -23.93
N ARG A 158 4.47 23.12 -22.86
CA ARG A 158 4.90 24.53 -22.96
C ARG A 158 6.22 24.69 -23.73
N LEU A 159 7.19 23.78 -23.48
CA LEU A 159 8.47 23.79 -24.19
C LEU A 159 8.29 23.60 -25.70
N ARG A 160 7.37 22.72 -26.11
CA ARG A 160 7.03 22.53 -27.52
C ARG A 160 6.39 23.77 -28.15
N GLU A 161 5.59 24.52 -27.40
CA GLU A 161 4.86 25.71 -27.88
C GLU A 161 5.69 26.97 -27.84
N LEU A 162 6.49 27.18 -26.80
CA LEU A 162 7.19 28.42 -26.49
C LEU A 162 8.73 28.33 -26.64
N GLY A 163 9.26 27.12 -26.89
CA GLY A 163 10.71 26.91 -26.93
C GLY A 163 11.39 27.30 -25.61
N ILE A 164 12.57 27.90 -25.71
CA ILE A 164 13.40 28.27 -24.56
C ILE A 164 12.68 29.19 -23.55
N GLN A 165 11.69 29.95 -23.99
CA GLN A 165 10.93 30.85 -23.11
C GLN A 165 10.24 30.09 -21.98
N ALA A 166 9.76 28.85 -22.24
CA ALA A 166 9.16 28.00 -21.21
C ALA A 166 10.16 27.56 -20.13
N ALA A 167 11.43 27.32 -20.51
CA ALA A 167 12.48 27.00 -19.56
C ALA A 167 12.82 28.22 -18.69
N ILE A 168 12.96 29.42 -19.29
CA ILE A 168 13.23 30.67 -18.56
C ILE A 168 12.12 30.96 -17.54
N GLU A 169 10.85 30.76 -17.92
CA GLU A 169 9.71 30.94 -17.01
C GLU A 169 9.69 29.91 -15.87
N LEU A 170 10.11 28.68 -16.13
CA LEU A 170 10.25 27.66 -15.08
C LEU A 170 11.35 28.09 -14.12
N ASP A 171 12.54 28.45 -14.60
CA ASP A 171 13.67 28.87 -13.76
C ASP A 171 13.25 30.04 -12.83
N HIS A 172 12.60 31.09 -13.36
CA HIS A 172 12.08 32.18 -12.53
C HIS A 172 11.05 31.72 -11.49
N SER A 173 10.24 30.70 -11.80
CA SER A 173 9.24 30.15 -10.85
C SER A 173 9.86 29.34 -9.71
N LEU A 174 11.10 28.92 -9.88
CA LEU A 174 11.85 28.12 -8.89
C LEU A 174 12.75 29.00 -8.00
N GLU A 175 12.91 30.30 -8.32
CA GLU A 175 13.69 31.22 -7.49
C GLU A 175 13.19 31.24 -6.04
N GLY A 176 14.08 30.90 -5.10
CA GLY A 176 13.76 30.78 -3.68
C GLY A 176 12.91 29.55 -3.29
N HIS A 177 12.61 28.65 -4.23
CA HIS A 177 11.94 27.40 -3.91
C HIS A 177 12.95 26.36 -3.37
N PRO A 178 12.59 25.51 -2.39
CA PRO A 178 13.52 24.51 -1.84
C PRO A 178 14.14 23.55 -2.86
N THR A 179 13.53 23.37 -4.03
CA THR A 179 14.08 22.56 -5.13
C THR A 179 15.20 23.23 -5.88
N GLU A 180 15.41 24.55 -5.74
CA GLU A 180 16.54 25.28 -6.34
C GLU A 180 17.89 24.76 -5.79
N GLU A 181 17.92 24.32 -4.53
CA GLU A 181 19.12 23.78 -3.88
C GLU A 181 19.47 22.34 -4.30
N VAL A 182 18.61 21.69 -5.09
CA VAL A 182 18.81 20.29 -5.49
C VAL A 182 19.69 20.16 -6.73
N PHE A 183 19.93 21.23 -7.47
CA PHE A 183 20.74 21.31 -8.68
C PHE A 183 21.76 22.44 -8.59
#